data_71e7b456e8b85dece291bed398906914
#
_entry.id   71e7b456e8b85dece291bed398906914
#
_cell.length_a   1.000
_cell.length_b   1.000
_cell.length_c   1.000
_cell.angle_alpha   90.00
_cell.angle_beta   90.00
_cell.angle_gamma   90.00
#
_symmetry.space_group_name_H-M   'P 1'
#
loop_
_entity.id
_entity.type
_entity.pdbx_description
1 polymer ?
#
loop_
_entity_poly.entity_id
_entity_poly.type
_entity_poly.pdbx_seq_one_letter_code
_entity_poly.pdbx_strand_id
1 'polypeptide(L)'
;MRNFLVTSTVLCTIALLAASVRAQTASPKPKVVTAAQVNGVWRFYKSTFRILALGNNKLKIQFAGVYENIIKNVNIGYAEGIATIEGNVATLIPEDTQDCKLVMTFVSGKLVVKQEGADYQCGFGHNVYATGTYRKIKSGKPKFQSPP
;
A
#
# COMPACT_ATOMS: atom_id res chain seq x y z
N MET A 1 -2.05 21.61 -89.32
CA MET A 1 -1.43 20.29 -89.50
C MET A 1 -0.75 19.87 -88.19
N ARG A 2 -1.08 18.71 -87.71
CA ARG A 2 -0.57 17.98 -86.53
C ARG A 2 -1.00 18.52 -85.11
N ASN A 3 -2.10 17.96 -84.67
CA ASN A 3 -2.59 18.01 -83.31
C ASN A 3 -1.66 17.17 -82.37
N PHE A 4 -1.26 17.71 -81.28
CA PHE A 4 -0.69 16.93 -80.18
C PHE A 4 -1.67 16.98 -79.00
N LEU A 5 -2.31 15.81 -78.81
CA LEU A 5 -3.05 15.54 -77.56
C LEU A 5 -2.05 15.29 -76.46
N VAL A 6 -2.13 16.08 -75.42
CA VAL A 6 -1.43 15.82 -74.09
C VAL A 6 -2.44 15.26 -73.14
N THR A 7 -2.38 13.95 -72.95
CA THR A 7 -3.16 13.24 -71.92
C THR A 7 -2.50 13.44 -70.56
N SER A 8 -3.14 14.23 -69.69
CA SER A 8 -2.71 14.45 -68.33
C SER A 8 -3.25 13.32 -67.45
N THR A 9 -2.37 12.42 -67.02
CA THR A 9 -2.66 11.37 -66.04
C THR A 9 -2.56 11.94 -64.63
N VAL A 10 -3.71 12.12 -63.97
CA VAL A 10 -3.79 12.48 -62.54
C VAL A 10 -3.57 11.23 -61.71
N LEU A 11 -2.42 11.13 -61.11
CA LEU A 11 -2.13 10.12 -60.09
C LEU A 11 -2.78 10.53 -58.76
N CYS A 12 -3.85 9.82 -58.40
CA CYS A 12 -4.53 9.98 -57.10
C CYS A 12 -3.78 9.12 -56.06
N THR A 13 -2.89 9.74 -55.26
CA THR A 13 -2.22 9.08 -54.15
C THR A 13 -3.15 9.07 -52.93
N ILE A 14 -3.76 7.90 -52.66
CA ILE A 14 -4.54 7.68 -51.44
C ILE A 14 -3.55 7.44 -50.30
N ALA A 15 -3.38 8.45 -49.43
CA ALA A 15 -2.65 8.29 -48.18
C ALA A 15 -3.53 7.56 -47.16
N LEU A 16 -3.24 6.29 -46.88
CA LEU A 16 -3.84 5.55 -45.77
C LEU A 16 -3.26 6.08 -44.44
N LEU A 17 -4.03 6.90 -43.74
CA LEU A 17 -3.79 7.26 -42.35
C LEU A 17 -4.12 6.04 -41.48
N ALA A 18 -3.12 5.25 -41.12
CA ALA A 18 -3.24 4.22 -40.10
C ALA A 18 -3.42 4.89 -38.72
N ALA A 19 -4.66 5.02 -38.26
CA ALA A 19 -4.97 5.44 -36.91
C ALA A 19 -4.51 4.34 -35.92
N SER A 20 -3.37 4.55 -35.26
CA SER A 20 -2.89 3.69 -34.19
C SER A 20 -3.82 3.85 -32.98
N VAL A 21 -4.81 2.97 -32.85
CA VAL A 21 -5.62 2.85 -31.64
C VAL A 21 -4.72 2.31 -30.53
N ARG A 22 -4.19 3.21 -29.70
CA ARG A 22 -3.53 2.80 -28.45
C ARG A 22 -4.60 2.25 -27.53
N ALA A 23 -4.63 0.94 -27.37
CA ALA A 23 -5.39 0.29 -26.32
C ALA A 23 -4.86 0.81 -24.97
N GLN A 24 -5.62 1.70 -24.34
CA GLN A 24 -5.37 2.07 -22.94
C GLN A 24 -5.64 0.82 -22.12
N THR A 25 -4.57 0.14 -21.69
CA THR A 25 -4.66 -0.90 -20.67
C THR A 25 -5.20 -0.26 -19.42
N ALA A 26 -6.48 -0.49 -19.12
CA ALA A 26 -7.11 -0.04 -17.89
C ALA A 26 -6.29 -0.59 -16.72
N SER A 27 -5.74 0.31 -15.88
CA SER A 27 -5.04 -0.08 -14.66
C SER A 27 -5.99 -0.95 -13.82
N PRO A 28 -5.57 -2.12 -13.34
CA PRO A 28 -6.44 -3.01 -12.58
C PRO A 28 -7.00 -2.25 -11.38
N LYS A 29 -8.32 -2.19 -11.29
CA LYS A 29 -9.03 -1.52 -10.20
C LYS A 29 -8.56 -2.10 -8.86
N PRO A 30 -8.16 -1.26 -7.87
CA PRO A 30 -7.66 -1.75 -6.59
C PRO A 30 -8.65 -2.71 -5.97
N LYS A 31 -8.19 -3.88 -5.53
CA LYS A 31 -9.03 -4.88 -4.89
C LYS A 31 -9.49 -4.36 -3.54
N VAL A 32 -10.78 -4.03 -3.41
CA VAL A 32 -11.35 -3.58 -2.15
C VAL A 32 -11.37 -4.73 -1.14
N VAL A 33 -10.81 -4.51 0.05
CA VAL A 33 -10.83 -5.49 1.13
C VAL A 33 -11.99 -5.23 2.09
N THR A 34 -12.53 -6.32 2.66
CA THR A 34 -13.64 -6.25 3.63
C THR A 34 -13.12 -6.10 5.06
N ALA A 35 -13.99 -5.66 5.98
CA ALA A 35 -13.67 -5.59 7.40
C ALA A 35 -13.21 -6.96 7.97
N ALA A 36 -13.82 -8.07 7.53
CA ALA A 36 -13.42 -9.42 7.94
C ALA A 36 -11.97 -9.76 7.49
N GLN A 37 -11.55 -9.23 6.35
CA GLN A 37 -10.20 -9.45 5.83
C GLN A 37 -9.16 -8.63 6.59
N VAL A 38 -9.47 -7.43 7.06
CA VAL A 38 -8.51 -6.55 7.74
C VAL A 38 -8.52 -6.69 9.26
N ASN A 39 -9.70 -6.89 9.88
CA ASN A 39 -9.84 -6.97 11.33
C ASN A 39 -9.05 -8.13 11.92
N GLY A 40 -8.33 -7.85 13.00
CA GLY A 40 -7.62 -8.89 13.74
C GLY A 40 -6.29 -8.47 14.31
N VAL A 41 -5.54 -9.50 14.72
CA VAL A 41 -4.16 -9.39 15.19
C VAL A 41 -3.27 -10.04 14.14
N TRP A 42 -2.27 -9.29 13.70
CA TRP A 42 -1.30 -9.70 12.71
C TRP A 42 0.08 -9.74 13.33
N ARG A 43 0.88 -10.76 13.04
CA ARG A 43 2.20 -10.96 13.66
C ARG A 43 3.29 -11.22 12.62
N PHE A 44 4.44 -10.61 12.88
CA PHE A 44 5.71 -10.88 12.23
C PHE A 44 6.79 -10.94 13.30
N TYR A 45 7.40 -12.10 13.51
CA TYR A 45 8.28 -12.35 14.67
C TYR A 45 7.65 -11.92 15.99
N LYS A 46 8.28 -10.99 16.72
CA LYS A 46 7.81 -10.43 18.00
C LYS A 46 6.93 -9.19 17.83
N SER A 47 6.83 -8.65 16.60
CA SER A 47 6.04 -7.44 16.30
C SER A 47 4.61 -7.80 15.92
N THR A 48 3.67 -6.95 16.32
CA THR A 48 2.24 -7.15 16.08
C THR A 48 1.56 -5.88 15.59
N PHE A 49 0.58 -6.07 14.70
CA PHE A 49 -0.43 -5.07 14.38
C PHE A 49 -1.79 -5.53 14.91
N ARG A 50 -2.55 -4.60 15.49
CA ARG A 50 -3.97 -4.75 15.82
C ARG A 50 -4.75 -3.80 14.94
N ILE A 51 -5.70 -4.33 14.16
CA ILE A 51 -6.40 -3.57 13.13
C ILE A 51 -7.90 -3.77 13.27
N LEU A 52 -8.64 -2.67 13.29
CA LEU A 52 -10.10 -2.64 13.34
C LEU A 52 -10.65 -1.68 12.29
N ALA A 53 -11.47 -2.18 11.38
CA ALA A 53 -12.25 -1.36 10.47
C ALA A 53 -13.33 -0.57 11.21
N LEU A 54 -13.34 0.75 11.03
CA LEU A 54 -14.29 1.68 11.65
C LEU A 54 -15.43 2.08 10.70
N GLY A 55 -15.39 1.64 9.43
CA GLY A 55 -16.24 2.15 8.37
C GLY A 55 -15.64 3.41 7.71
N ASN A 56 -16.31 3.91 6.67
CA ASN A 56 -15.91 5.15 5.95
C ASN A 56 -14.41 5.19 5.56
N ASN A 57 -13.87 4.07 5.09
CA ASN A 57 -12.47 3.92 4.71
C ASN A 57 -11.47 4.24 5.84
N LYS A 58 -11.87 4.04 7.10
CA LYS A 58 -11.00 4.28 8.27
C LYS A 58 -10.70 2.97 8.99
N LEU A 59 -9.45 2.83 9.41
CA LEU A 59 -8.97 1.74 10.25
C LEU A 59 -8.36 2.31 11.53
N LYS A 60 -8.75 1.78 12.70
CA LYS A 60 -7.96 1.97 13.92
C LYS A 60 -6.82 0.96 13.89
N ILE A 61 -5.61 1.45 14.07
CA ILE A 61 -4.38 0.65 13.99
C ILE A 61 -3.57 0.89 15.24
N GLN A 62 -2.95 -0.18 15.72
CA GLN A 62 -1.95 -0.17 16.76
C GLN A 62 -0.83 -1.11 16.37
N PHE A 63 0.39 -0.62 16.39
CA PHE A 63 1.63 -1.36 16.20
C PHE A 63 2.35 -1.50 17.52
N ALA A 64 2.87 -2.68 17.80
CA ALA A 64 3.81 -2.95 18.88
C ALA A 64 4.97 -3.75 18.28
N GLY A 65 6.14 -3.13 18.21
CA GLY A 65 7.36 -3.68 17.67
C GLY A 65 8.35 -4.02 18.78
N VAL A 66 9.12 -5.08 18.54
CA VAL A 66 10.18 -5.53 19.47
C VAL A 66 11.41 -5.93 18.65
N TYR A 67 12.53 -5.33 18.99
CA TYR A 67 13.86 -5.78 18.59
C TYR A 67 14.60 -6.33 19.81
N GLU A 68 15.18 -7.50 19.68
CA GLU A 68 16.01 -8.12 20.71
C GLU A 68 17.33 -8.56 20.07
N ASN A 69 18.45 -8.11 20.62
CA ASN A 69 19.77 -8.51 20.14
C ASN A 69 20.24 -9.82 20.80
N ILE A 70 21.44 -10.29 20.41
CA ILE A 70 22.01 -11.56 20.87
C ILE A 70 22.32 -11.56 22.39
N ILE A 71 22.54 -10.40 23.00
CA ILE A 71 22.80 -10.25 24.44
C ILE A 71 21.53 -9.88 25.22
N LYS A 72 20.34 -10.12 24.61
CA LYS A 72 19.03 -9.93 25.23
C LYS A 72 18.65 -8.49 25.56
N ASN A 73 19.35 -7.49 25.01
CA ASN A 73 18.85 -6.10 25.07
C ASN A 73 17.62 -5.98 24.18
N VAL A 74 16.56 -5.39 24.73
CA VAL A 74 15.26 -5.24 24.08
C VAL A 74 15.00 -3.76 23.83
N ASN A 75 14.69 -3.44 22.57
CA ASN A 75 14.13 -2.15 22.17
C ASN A 75 12.68 -2.37 21.74
N ILE A 76 11.83 -1.42 22.07
CA ILE A 76 10.40 -1.46 21.73
C ILE A 76 10.03 -0.28 20.84
N GLY A 77 9.01 -0.45 20.06
CA GLY A 77 8.39 0.60 19.26
C GLY A 77 6.87 0.50 19.36
N TYR A 78 6.23 1.63 19.45
CA TYR A 78 4.79 1.72 19.53
C TYR A 78 4.29 2.79 18.59
N ALA A 79 3.21 2.49 17.88
CA ALA A 79 2.47 3.47 17.10
C ALA A 79 0.98 3.16 17.13
N GLU A 80 0.16 4.17 17.19
CA GLU A 80 -1.28 4.02 17.00
C GLU A 80 -1.84 5.21 16.21
N GLY A 81 -3.07 5.06 15.75
CA GLY A 81 -3.78 6.11 15.06
C GLY A 81 -4.88 5.58 14.15
N ILE A 82 -5.45 6.50 13.42
CA ILE A 82 -6.49 6.22 12.42
C ILE A 82 -5.87 6.30 11.03
N ALA A 83 -5.80 5.17 10.35
CA ALA A 83 -5.37 5.08 8.96
C ALA A 83 -6.54 5.28 7.99
N THR A 84 -6.25 5.84 6.83
CA THR A 84 -7.16 5.80 5.68
C THR A 84 -6.83 4.61 4.81
N ILE A 85 -7.85 3.87 4.36
CA ILE A 85 -7.69 2.73 3.45
C ILE A 85 -8.32 3.03 2.10
N GLU A 86 -7.58 2.77 1.03
CA GLU A 86 -8.03 2.86 -0.36
C GLU A 86 -7.79 1.51 -1.05
N GLY A 87 -8.89 0.87 -1.47
CA GLY A 87 -8.80 -0.48 -2.02
C GLY A 87 -8.28 -1.49 -1.00
N ASN A 88 -7.03 -1.91 -1.14
CA ASN A 88 -6.34 -2.82 -0.23
C ASN A 88 -5.10 -2.20 0.43
N VAL A 89 -4.91 -0.89 0.28
CA VAL A 89 -3.77 -0.17 0.85
C VAL A 89 -4.24 0.78 1.92
N ALA A 90 -3.70 0.67 3.12
CA ALA A 90 -3.94 1.60 4.22
C ALA A 90 -2.66 2.37 4.53
N THR A 91 -2.82 3.65 4.86
CA THR A 91 -1.72 4.53 5.26
C THR A 91 -1.98 5.08 6.65
N LEU A 92 -1.03 4.84 7.54
CA LEU A 92 -0.99 5.41 8.89
C LEU A 92 0.17 6.39 8.98
N ILE A 93 -0.12 7.59 9.44
CA ILE A 93 0.87 8.53 9.97
C ILE A 93 0.67 8.46 11.49
N PRO A 94 1.63 7.93 12.27
CA PRO A 94 1.49 7.84 13.71
C PRO A 94 1.36 9.23 14.34
N GLU A 95 0.63 9.31 15.45
CA GLU A 95 0.50 10.55 16.21
C GLU A 95 1.89 11.02 16.67
N ASP A 96 2.07 12.34 16.77
CA ASP A 96 3.32 13.00 17.18
C ASP A 96 4.55 12.75 16.27
N THR A 97 4.32 12.21 15.05
CA THR A 97 5.39 12.04 14.06
C THR A 97 5.04 12.79 12.76
N GLN A 98 6.03 13.44 12.13
CA GLN A 98 5.85 14.13 10.85
C GLN A 98 6.48 13.36 9.69
N ASP A 99 7.58 12.65 9.95
CA ASP A 99 8.41 12.00 8.95
C ASP A 99 8.26 10.47 8.95
N CYS A 100 7.28 9.93 9.69
CA CYS A 100 6.97 8.51 9.73
C CYS A 100 5.67 8.22 9.00
N LYS A 101 5.72 7.24 8.11
CA LYS A 101 4.52 6.73 7.46
C LYS A 101 4.58 5.20 7.36
N LEU A 102 3.51 4.54 7.75
CA LEU A 102 3.37 3.09 7.62
C LEU A 102 2.36 2.80 6.50
N VAL A 103 2.86 2.26 5.40
CA VAL A 103 2.04 1.82 4.26
C VAL A 103 1.77 0.33 4.41
N MET A 104 0.50 -0.04 4.48
CA MET A 104 0.03 -1.40 4.76
C MET A 104 -0.78 -1.92 3.59
N THR A 105 -0.32 -2.99 2.96
CA THR A 105 -1.02 -3.64 1.84
C THR A 105 -1.58 -4.99 2.27
N PHE A 106 -2.91 -5.14 2.16
CA PHE A 106 -3.59 -6.41 2.43
C PHE A 106 -3.65 -7.22 1.15
N VAL A 107 -2.92 -8.32 1.09
CA VAL A 107 -2.82 -9.17 -0.10
C VAL A 107 -2.79 -10.65 0.26
N SER A 108 -3.67 -11.46 -0.36
CA SER A 108 -3.67 -12.92 -0.22
C SER A 108 -3.62 -13.42 1.24
N GLY A 109 -4.38 -12.77 2.14
CA GLY A 109 -4.43 -13.13 3.57
C GLY A 109 -3.19 -12.74 4.38
N LYS A 110 -2.32 -11.92 3.81
CA LYS A 110 -1.15 -11.34 4.46
C LYS A 110 -1.30 -9.82 4.57
N LEU A 111 -0.58 -9.24 5.51
CA LEU A 111 -0.39 -7.81 5.65
C LEU A 111 1.08 -7.50 5.36
N VAL A 112 1.35 -6.84 4.24
CA VAL A 112 2.68 -6.37 3.88
C VAL A 112 2.81 -4.92 4.32
N VAL A 113 3.80 -4.63 5.15
CA VAL A 113 4.02 -3.29 5.69
C VAL A 113 5.35 -2.75 5.19
N LYS A 114 5.34 -1.50 4.75
CA LYS A 114 6.51 -0.70 4.45
C LYS A 114 6.51 0.50 5.39
N GLN A 115 7.56 0.66 6.17
CA GLN A 115 7.83 1.87 6.93
C GLN A 115 8.60 2.85 6.03
N GLU A 116 8.13 4.08 5.98
CA GLU A 116 8.84 5.22 5.41
C GLU A 116 9.24 6.13 6.58
N GLY A 117 10.52 6.43 6.68
CA GLY A 117 11.15 7.05 7.84
C GLY A 117 11.99 6.06 8.66
N ALA A 118 13.03 6.57 9.32
CA ALA A 118 13.87 5.79 10.22
C ALA A 118 13.13 5.42 11.52
N ASP A 119 13.69 4.49 12.31
CA ASP A 119 13.14 4.09 13.60
C ASP A 119 12.87 5.29 14.52
N TYR A 120 13.85 6.17 14.69
CA TYR A 120 13.73 7.38 15.53
C TYR A 120 12.69 8.39 15.01
N GLN A 121 12.49 8.48 13.67
CA GLN A 121 11.47 9.35 13.08
C GLN A 121 10.06 8.81 13.34
N CYS A 122 9.94 7.50 13.53
CA CYS A 122 8.71 6.83 13.91
C CYS A 122 8.48 6.77 15.43
N GLY A 123 9.39 7.37 16.24
CA GLY A 123 9.35 7.27 17.70
C GLY A 123 9.63 5.87 18.22
N PHE A 124 10.28 5.02 17.41
CA PHE A 124 10.64 3.66 17.79
C PHE A 124 12.03 3.60 18.43
N GLY A 125 12.22 2.62 19.29
CA GLY A 125 13.54 2.28 19.80
C GLY A 125 14.46 1.80 18.67
N HIS A 126 15.77 1.90 18.92
CA HIS A 126 16.80 1.56 17.95
C HIS A 126 16.62 0.16 17.35
N ASN A 127 16.71 0.05 16.03
CA ASN A 127 16.49 -1.17 15.24
C ASN A 127 15.05 -1.74 15.29
N VAL A 128 14.07 -1.01 15.78
CA VAL A 128 12.66 -1.41 15.69
C VAL A 128 12.07 -0.89 14.38
N TYR A 129 11.59 -1.80 13.56
CA TYR A 129 10.95 -1.47 12.29
C TYR A 129 9.60 -2.16 12.15
N ALA A 130 8.64 -1.43 11.60
CA ALA A 130 7.34 -1.98 11.25
C ALA A 130 7.35 -2.74 9.91
N THR A 131 8.38 -2.56 9.08
CA THR A 131 8.50 -3.22 7.78
C THR A 131 8.51 -4.73 7.92
N GLY A 132 7.66 -5.41 7.14
CA GLY A 132 7.61 -6.88 7.13
C GLY A 132 6.34 -7.45 6.53
N THR A 133 6.28 -8.77 6.46
CA THR A 133 5.09 -9.52 6.02
C THR A 133 4.46 -10.23 7.21
N TYR A 134 3.35 -9.72 7.65
CA TYR A 134 2.61 -10.19 8.82
C TYR A 134 1.57 -11.23 8.41
N ARG A 135 1.37 -12.24 9.27
CA ARG A 135 0.32 -13.24 9.15
C ARG A 135 -0.76 -12.96 10.19
N LYS A 136 -2.02 -13.15 9.81
CA LYS A 136 -3.13 -13.03 10.75
C LYS A 136 -3.11 -14.19 11.74
N ILE A 137 -3.00 -13.89 13.03
CA ILE A 137 -3.01 -14.87 14.11
C ILE A 137 -4.32 -14.90 14.89
N LYS A 138 -5.12 -13.84 14.77
CA LYS A 138 -6.46 -13.75 15.36
C LYS A 138 -7.36 -12.92 14.48
N SER A 139 -8.54 -13.43 14.16
CA SER A 139 -9.59 -12.74 13.40
C SER A 139 -10.56 -11.99 14.32
N GLY A 140 -11.34 -11.09 13.73
CA GLY A 140 -12.37 -10.33 14.43
C GLY A 140 -11.81 -9.09 15.15
N LYS A 141 -12.60 -8.51 16.04
CA LYS A 141 -12.27 -7.28 16.75
C LYS A 141 -11.09 -7.52 17.73
N PRO A 142 -9.94 -6.86 17.55
CA PRO A 142 -8.84 -7.01 18.48
C PRO A 142 -9.08 -6.22 19.78
N LYS A 143 -8.43 -6.65 20.86
CA LYS A 143 -8.27 -5.80 22.05
C LYS A 143 -7.03 -4.94 21.84
N PHE A 144 -7.21 -3.63 21.89
CA PHE A 144 -6.12 -2.66 21.89
C PHE A 144 -5.46 -2.65 23.27
N GLN A 145 -4.19 -2.36 23.30
CA GLN A 145 -3.39 -2.32 24.54
C GLN A 145 -3.07 -0.86 24.88
N SER A 146 -2.87 -0.57 26.14
CA SER A 146 -2.27 0.72 26.53
C SER A 146 -0.84 0.81 25.99
N PRO A 147 -0.36 2.02 25.66
CA PRO A 147 1.05 2.24 25.36
C PRO A 147 1.93 1.69 26.49
N PRO A 148 3.14 1.22 26.18
CA PRO A 148 4.11 0.73 27.17
C PRO A 148 4.62 1.84 28.08
#